data_213f163775827c22eabb52af543b77be
#
_entry.id   213f163775827c22eabb52af543b77be
#
_cell.length_a   1.000
_cell.length_b   1.000
_cell.length_c   1.000
_cell.angle_alpha   90.00
_cell.angle_beta   90.00
_cell.angle_gamma   90.00
#
_symmetry.space_group_name_H-M   'P 1'
#
loop_
_entity.id
_entity.type
_entity.pdbx_description
1 polymer ?
#
loop_
_entity_poly.entity_id
_entity_poly.type
_entity_poly.pdbx_seq_one_letter_code
_entity_poly.pdbx_strand_id
1 'polypeptide(L)'
;MHASLPDVDPLIAQLAAAIAPTLTPETVIVGIHTGGVWVAERLHALLGCKQPLGTLDISFYRDDVSRIGLHPQVKPSNLPFDLEGRDILLVDDVLHSGRTVRAAMNELFDYGRPASIRLAVLVDRGGHELPIRPDFAGLTLSVPDHQNINLSRLDDGHLILSLA
;
A
#
# COMPACT_ATOMS: atom_id res chain seq x y z
N MET A 1 28.68 -2.01 -8.45
CA MET A 1 27.53 -2.36 -9.30
C MET A 1 26.27 -2.05 -8.53
N HIS A 2 25.53 -1.03 -8.96
CA HIS A 2 24.18 -0.83 -8.44
C HIS A 2 23.30 -1.82 -9.17
N ALA A 3 22.78 -2.81 -8.45
CA ALA A 3 21.76 -3.67 -9.01
C ALA A 3 20.55 -2.79 -9.31
N SER A 4 20.18 -2.69 -10.57
CA SER A 4 18.98 -1.96 -10.97
C SER A 4 17.75 -2.73 -10.49
N LEU A 5 16.81 -2.04 -9.86
CA LEU A 5 15.52 -2.63 -9.51
C LEU A 5 14.68 -2.87 -10.77
N PRO A 6 13.80 -3.88 -10.74
CA PRO A 6 12.93 -4.15 -11.89
C PRO A 6 12.01 -2.99 -12.23
N ASP A 7 11.49 -2.98 -13.46
CA ASP A 7 10.44 -2.07 -13.87
C ASP A 7 9.15 -2.32 -13.08
N VAL A 8 8.44 -1.27 -12.79
CA VAL A 8 7.23 -1.32 -11.93
C VAL A 8 6.05 -1.95 -12.66
N ASP A 9 5.84 -1.62 -13.94
CA ASP A 9 4.65 -2.07 -14.66
C ASP A 9 4.51 -3.61 -14.71
N PRO A 10 5.56 -4.38 -15.00
CA PRO A 10 5.46 -5.84 -14.93
C PRO A 10 5.15 -6.37 -13.52
N LEU A 11 5.66 -5.71 -12.47
CA LEU A 11 5.38 -6.10 -11.09
C LEU A 11 3.92 -5.88 -10.74
N ILE A 12 3.35 -4.76 -11.16
CA ILE A 12 1.94 -4.47 -10.94
C ILE A 12 1.05 -5.44 -11.73
N ALA A 13 1.44 -5.77 -12.96
CA ALA A 13 0.71 -6.75 -13.75
C ALA A 13 0.70 -8.13 -13.09
N GLN A 14 1.82 -8.56 -12.51
CA GLN A 14 1.90 -9.81 -11.76
C GLN A 14 1.01 -9.78 -10.51
N LEU A 15 1.03 -8.66 -9.78
CA LEU A 15 0.14 -8.46 -8.63
C LEU A 15 -1.32 -8.59 -9.04
N ALA A 16 -1.73 -7.89 -10.09
CA ALA A 16 -3.09 -7.92 -10.58
C ALA A 16 -3.52 -9.35 -10.95
N ALA A 17 -2.66 -10.09 -11.65
CA ALA A 17 -2.94 -11.47 -12.03
C ALA A 17 -3.13 -12.38 -10.80
N ALA A 18 -2.35 -12.19 -9.75
CA ALA A 18 -2.47 -12.96 -8.51
C ALA A 18 -3.72 -12.58 -7.72
N ILE A 19 -4.07 -11.31 -7.70
CA ILE A 19 -5.22 -10.79 -6.94
C ILE A 19 -6.55 -11.14 -7.62
N ALA A 20 -6.62 -11.07 -8.94
CA ALA A 20 -7.88 -11.17 -9.70
C ALA A 20 -8.77 -12.37 -9.31
N PRO A 21 -8.24 -13.60 -9.15
CA PRO A 21 -9.09 -14.74 -8.79
C PRO A 21 -9.69 -14.66 -7.40
N THR A 22 -9.19 -13.78 -6.54
CA THR A 22 -9.59 -13.66 -5.14
C THR A 22 -10.63 -12.57 -4.90
N LEU A 23 -10.89 -11.74 -5.92
CA LEU A 23 -11.81 -10.62 -5.80
C LEU A 23 -13.26 -11.06 -5.91
N THR A 24 -14.12 -10.39 -5.15
CA THR A 24 -15.56 -10.42 -5.32
C THR A 24 -16.03 -9.03 -5.76
N PRO A 25 -17.28 -8.89 -6.30
CA PRO A 25 -17.80 -7.56 -6.63
C PRO A 25 -17.88 -6.59 -5.44
N GLU A 26 -17.87 -7.13 -4.21
CA GLU A 26 -17.97 -6.36 -2.98
C GLU A 26 -16.62 -5.97 -2.39
N THR A 27 -15.51 -6.52 -2.91
CA THR A 27 -14.17 -6.19 -2.43
C THR A 27 -13.83 -4.74 -2.74
N VAL A 28 -13.30 -4.03 -1.73
CA VAL A 28 -12.85 -2.66 -1.87
C VAL A 28 -11.34 -2.59 -1.76
N ILE A 29 -10.72 -1.74 -2.57
CA ILE A 29 -9.28 -1.50 -2.55
C ILE A 29 -9.03 -0.19 -1.81
N VAL A 30 -8.08 -0.22 -0.88
CA VAL A 30 -7.68 0.94 -0.10
C VAL A 30 -6.16 1.09 -0.21
N GLY A 31 -5.71 2.22 -0.75
CA GLY A 31 -4.29 2.55 -0.85
C GLY A 31 -3.82 3.44 0.28
N ILE A 32 -2.59 3.22 0.72
CA ILE A 32 -1.94 4.04 1.75
C ILE A 32 -1.13 5.16 1.05
N HIS A 33 -1.41 6.41 1.40
CA HIS A 33 -0.66 7.56 0.89
C HIS A 33 0.82 7.47 1.27
N THR A 34 1.76 7.78 0.37
CA THR A 34 1.54 8.33 -0.98
C THR A 34 1.72 7.23 -2.03
N GLY A 35 2.79 6.47 -1.97
CA GLY A 35 3.15 5.45 -2.96
C GLY A 35 2.16 4.32 -3.05
N GLY A 36 1.57 3.93 -1.93
CA GLY A 36 0.53 2.89 -1.90
C GLY A 36 -0.71 3.27 -2.70
N VAL A 37 -1.06 4.56 -2.72
CA VAL A 37 -2.18 5.04 -3.54
C VAL A 37 -1.85 4.92 -5.03
N TRP A 38 -0.63 5.23 -5.44
CA TRP A 38 -0.22 5.07 -6.84
C TRP A 38 -0.34 3.61 -7.31
N VAL A 39 0.10 2.68 -6.48
CA VAL A 39 -0.02 1.25 -6.78
C VAL A 39 -1.49 0.83 -6.80
N ALA A 40 -2.26 1.28 -5.82
CA ALA A 40 -3.69 0.95 -5.71
C ALA A 40 -4.50 1.46 -6.91
N GLU A 41 -4.20 2.67 -7.40
CA GLU A 41 -4.85 3.21 -8.60
C GLU A 41 -4.61 2.32 -9.83
N ARG A 42 -3.37 1.86 -10.01
CA ARG A 42 -3.03 0.97 -11.13
C ARG A 42 -3.72 -0.39 -11.01
N LEU A 43 -3.73 -0.96 -9.81
CA LEU A 43 -4.42 -2.22 -9.54
C LEU A 43 -5.92 -2.09 -9.76
N HIS A 44 -6.52 -1.02 -9.26
CA HIS A 44 -7.96 -0.76 -9.41
C HIS A 44 -8.36 -0.72 -10.89
N ALA A 45 -7.57 -0.05 -11.72
CA ALA A 45 -7.82 0.05 -13.16
C ALA A 45 -7.65 -1.31 -13.85
N LEU A 46 -6.55 -2.01 -13.58
CA LEU A 46 -6.26 -3.31 -14.20
C LEU A 46 -7.27 -4.39 -13.81
N LEU A 47 -7.75 -4.35 -12.58
CA LEU A 47 -8.70 -5.32 -12.05
C LEU A 47 -10.15 -5.01 -12.44
N GLY A 48 -10.40 -3.82 -12.98
CA GLY A 48 -11.75 -3.41 -13.35
C GLY A 48 -12.70 -3.38 -12.17
N CYS A 49 -12.22 -2.92 -11.01
CA CYS A 49 -13.02 -2.90 -9.79
C CYS A 49 -14.21 -1.96 -9.92
N LYS A 50 -15.39 -2.45 -9.53
CA LYS A 50 -16.63 -1.67 -9.60
C LYS A 50 -16.79 -0.73 -8.41
N GLN A 51 -16.21 -1.10 -7.26
CA GLN A 51 -16.26 -0.26 -6.06
C GLN A 51 -15.26 0.89 -6.19
N PRO A 52 -15.56 2.08 -5.66
CA PRO A 52 -14.61 3.18 -5.69
C PRO A 52 -13.36 2.87 -4.88
N LEU A 53 -12.25 3.49 -5.28
CA LEU A 53 -10.98 3.37 -4.57
C LEU A 53 -11.00 4.17 -3.28
N GLY A 54 -10.58 3.57 -2.17
CA GLY A 54 -10.35 4.25 -0.91
C GLY A 54 -8.89 4.62 -0.73
N THR A 55 -8.64 5.65 0.04
CA THR A 55 -7.30 6.10 0.39
C THR A 55 -7.18 6.40 1.88
N LEU A 56 -6.03 6.09 2.46
CA LEU A 56 -5.71 6.38 3.85
C LEU A 56 -4.47 7.26 3.94
N ASP A 57 -4.53 8.29 4.74
CA ASP A 57 -3.36 9.02 5.18
C ASP A 57 -3.10 8.73 6.65
N ILE A 58 -1.97 8.06 6.92
CA ILE A 58 -1.59 7.64 8.27
C ILE A 58 -0.44 8.48 8.82
N SER A 59 -0.22 9.67 8.27
CA SER A 59 0.89 10.54 8.68
C SER A 59 0.86 10.87 10.18
N PHE A 60 -0.32 10.91 10.79
CA PHE A 60 -0.49 11.13 12.22
C PHE A 60 0.16 10.07 13.11
N TYR A 61 0.36 8.87 12.59
CA TYR A 61 0.88 7.73 13.34
C TYR A 61 2.39 7.55 13.18
N ARG A 62 3.07 8.48 12.50
CA ARG A 62 4.52 8.47 12.36
C ARG A 62 5.15 9.21 13.53
N ASP A 63 6.27 8.68 14.05
CA ASP A 63 6.95 9.24 15.23
C ASP A 63 7.36 10.70 15.06
N ASP A 64 7.75 11.10 13.87
CA ASP A 64 8.15 12.47 13.56
C ASP A 64 6.99 13.47 13.63
N VAL A 65 5.77 13.04 13.36
CA VAL A 65 4.58 13.91 13.46
C VAL A 65 4.28 14.26 14.92
N SER A 66 4.43 13.30 15.84
CA SER A 66 4.18 13.54 17.25
C SER A 66 5.15 14.55 17.86
N ARG A 67 6.33 14.72 17.27
CA ARG A 67 7.37 15.64 17.75
C ARG A 67 7.20 17.07 17.26
N ILE A 68 6.60 17.26 16.09
CA ILE A 68 6.48 18.58 15.43
C ILE A 68 5.03 19.08 15.39
N GLY A 69 4.09 18.34 15.97
CA GLY A 69 2.68 18.68 15.98
C GLY A 69 1.97 18.37 14.67
N LEU A 70 0.80 18.97 14.47
CA LEU A 70 0.00 18.74 13.27
C LEU A 70 0.72 19.25 12.03
N HIS A 71 1.00 18.33 11.11
CA HIS A 71 1.62 18.69 9.85
C HIS A 71 0.55 19.25 8.90
N PRO A 72 0.75 20.45 8.31
CA PRO A 72 -0.28 21.07 7.47
C PRO A 72 -0.53 20.34 6.13
N GLN A 73 0.28 19.36 5.79
CA GLN A 73 0.18 18.60 4.54
C GLN A 73 -0.46 17.22 4.71
N VAL A 74 -1.03 16.93 5.88
CA VAL A 74 -1.77 15.68 6.08
C VAL A 74 -2.98 15.67 5.15
N LYS A 75 -3.04 14.68 4.25
CA LYS A 75 -4.17 14.48 3.38
C LYS A 75 -5.25 13.71 4.13
N PRO A 76 -6.53 14.11 4.06
CA PRO A 76 -7.57 13.35 4.72
C PRO A 76 -7.73 11.97 4.09
N SER A 77 -8.04 10.99 4.93
CA SER A 77 -8.47 9.69 4.44
C SER A 77 -9.79 9.83 3.71
N ASN A 78 -9.95 9.09 2.62
CA ASN A 78 -11.15 9.09 1.82
C ASN A 78 -11.62 7.65 1.59
N LEU A 79 -12.68 7.26 2.30
CA LEU A 79 -13.27 5.93 2.21
C LEU A 79 -14.72 6.08 1.75
N PRO A 80 -14.96 6.14 0.41
CA PRO A 80 -16.27 6.45 -0.14
C PRO A 80 -17.23 5.24 -0.16
N PHE A 81 -17.14 4.38 0.83
CA PHE A 81 -17.97 3.20 0.99
C PHE A 81 -18.09 2.86 2.49
N ASP A 82 -19.10 2.07 2.83
CA ASP A 82 -19.24 1.52 4.16
C ASP A 82 -18.28 0.33 4.31
N LEU A 83 -17.43 0.36 5.33
CA LEU A 83 -16.46 -0.71 5.62
C LEU A 83 -17.07 -1.93 6.31
N GLU A 84 -18.25 -1.76 6.89
CA GLU A 84 -18.86 -2.81 7.69
C GLU A 84 -19.09 -4.07 6.88
N GLY A 85 -18.50 -5.19 7.33
CA GLY A 85 -18.66 -6.48 6.68
C GLY A 85 -17.96 -6.63 5.33
N ARG A 86 -17.13 -5.67 4.91
CA ARG A 86 -16.45 -5.72 3.62
C ARG A 86 -15.12 -6.46 3.67
N ASP A 87 -14.77 -7.09 2.56
CA ASP A 87 -13.42 -7.57 2.33
C ASP A 87 -12.59 -6.43 1.77
N ILE A 88 -11.50 -6.11 2.46
CA ILE A 88 -10.61 -5.00 2.08
C ILE A 88 -9.31 -5.56 1.55
N LEU A 89 -8.87 -5.05 0.40
CA LEU A 89 -7.52 -5.20 -0.09
C LEU A 89 -6.75 -3.91 0.21
N LEU A 90 -5.89 -3.98 1.23
CA LEU A 90 -5.04 -2.87 1.62
C LEU A 90 -3.76 -2.91 0.79
N VAL A 91 -3.38 -1.76 0.21
CA VAL A 91 -2.26 -1.68 -0.73
C VAL A 91 -1.24 -0.67 -0.24
N ASP A 92 0.01 -1.09 -0.20
CA ASP A 92 1.15 -0.22 0.07
C ASP A 92 2.25 -0.43 -0.98
N ASP A 93 3.21 0.48 -1.04
CA ASP A 93 4.32 0.37 -1.98
C ASP A 93 5.42 -0.56 -1.46
N VAL A 94 5.94 -0.33 -0.27
CA VAL A 94 7.05 -1.10 0.31
C VAL A 94 6.71 -1.54 1.72
N LEU A 95 6.78 -2.85 1.95
CA LEU A 95 6.65 -3.43 3.29
C LEU A 95 8.04 -3.64 3.88
N HIS A 96 8.27 -3.06 5.05
CA HIS A 96 9.49 -3.22 5.82
C HIS A 96 9.16 -3.74 7.24
N SER A 97 9.07 -2.87 8.23
CA SER A 97 8.81 -3.29 9.62
C SER A 97 7.39 -3.80 9.84
N GLY A 98 6.42 -3.34 9.08
CA GLY A 98 4.99 -3.58 9.25
C GLY A 98 4.27 -2.49 10.04
N ARG A 99 4.98 -1.48 10.54
CA ARG A 99 4.39 -0.44 11.40
C ARG A 99 3.42 0.46 10.64
N THR A 100 3.74 0.78 9.39
CA THR A 100 2.84 1.54 8.50
C THR A 100 1.52 0.81 8.29
N VAL A 101 1.60 -0.48 7.98
CA VAL A 101 0.41 -1.32 7.75
C VAL A 101 -0.41 -1.45 9.03
N ARG A 102 0.25 -1.62 10.19
CA ARG A 102 -0.45 -1.66 11.48
C ARG A 102 -1.24 -0.38 11.73
N ALA A 103 -0.62 0.78 11.47
CA ALA A 103 -1.28 2.08 11.63
C ALA A 103 -2.48 2.21 10.68
N ALA A 104 -2.34 1.76 9.44
CA ALA A 104 -3.42 1.76 8.46
C ALA A 104 -4.58 0.88 8.93
N MET A 105 -4.30 -0.31 9.45
CA MET A 105 -5.33 -1.20 9.99
C MET A 105 -6.06 -0.56 11.17
N ASN A 106 -5.33 0.07 12.09
CA ASN A 106 -5.95 0.78 13.21
C ASN A 106 -6.92 1.86 12.72
N GLU A 107 -6.54 2.61 11.71
CA GLU A 107 -7.41 3.65 11.16
C GLU A 107 -8.65 3.05 10.49
N LEU A 108 -8.49 1.95 9.75
CA LEU A 108 -9.64 1.27 9.14
C LEU A 108 -10.67 0.86 10.19
N PHE A 109 -10.23 0.33 11.33
CA PHE A 109 -11.12 -0.06 12.43
C PHE A 109 -11.86 1.11 13.08
N ASP A 110 -11.34 2.33 12.92
CA ASP A 110 -12.07 3.53 13.37
C ASP A 110 -13.28 3.85 12.49
N TYR A 111 -13.33 3.34 11.26
CA TYR A 111 -14.43 3.57 10.31
C TYR A 111 -15.46 2.45 10.28
N GLY A 112 -15.19 1.31 10.89
CA GLY A 112 -16.11 0.18 10.89
C GLY A 112 -15.40 -1.14 11.18
N ARG A 113 -16.14 -2.23 11.02
CA ARG A 113 -15.62 -3.58 11.23
C ARG A 113 -15.60 -4.35 9.91
N PRO A 114 -14.47 -4.34 9.19
CA PRO A 114 -14.35 -5.14 7.96
C PRO A 114 -14.43 -6.63 8.26
N ALA A 115 -14.90 -7.41 7.29
CA ALA A 115 -14.94 -8.86 7.39
C ALA A 115 -13.52 -9.44 7.28
N SER A 116 -12.70 -8.86 6.42
CA SER A 116 -11.29 -9.26 6.26
C SER A 116 -10.46 -8.09 5.76
N ILE A 117 -9.16 -8.14 6.06
CA ILE A 117 -8.16 -7.25 5.47
C ILE A 117 -7.04 -8.13 4.94
N ARG A 118 -6.78 -8.04 3.64
CA ARG A 118 -5.63 -8.67 2.99
C ARG A 118 -4.67 -7.58 2.55
N LEU A 119 -3.39 -7.90 2.45
CA LEU A 119 -2.33 -6.95 2.15
C LEU A 119 -1.67 -7.28 0.82
N ALA A 120 -1.63 -6.30 -0.07
CA ALA A 120 -0.84 -6.33 -1.30
C ALA A 120 0.22 -5.24 -1.24
N VAL A 121 1.47 -5.60 -1.55
CA VAL A 121 2.57 -4.64 -1.60
C VAL A 121 3.32 -4.81 -2.91
N LEU A 122 3.86 -3.71 -3.42
CA LEU A 122 4.70 -3.77 -4.61
C LEU A 122 6.01 -4.49 -4.30
N VAL A 123 6.62 -4.14 -3.17
CA VAL A 123 7.89 -4.73 -2.73
C VAL A 123 7.80 -5.13 -1.26
N ASP A 124 8.18 -6.36 -0.96
CA ASP A 124 8.46 -6.81 0.40
C ASP A 124 9.97 -6.89 0.57
N ARG A 125 10.54 -5.98 1.35
CA ARG A 125 11.99 -5.92 1.58
C ARG A 125 12.45 -6.71 2.80
N GLY A 126 11.54 -7.38 3.50
CA GLY A 126 11.86 -8.08 4.75
C GLY A 126 12.13 -7.14 5.92
N GLY A 127 12.74 -7.66 6.97
CA GLY A 127 12.99 -6.90 8.19
C GLY A 127 11.72 -6.62 8.99
N HIS A 128 10.76 -7.51 8.92
CA HIS A 128 9.50 -7.38 9.64
C HIS A 128 9.73 -7.39 11.15
N GLU A 129 9.19 -6.40 11.84
CA GLU A 129 9.24 -6.28 13.29
C GLU A 129 7.93 -6.69 13.95
N LEU A 130 6.85 -6.74 13.17
CA LEU A 130 5.51 -7.13 13.60
C LEU A 130 5.08 -8.38 12.83
N PRO A 131 4.10 -9.15 13.34
CA PRO A 131 3.59 -10.35 12.67
C PRO A 131 2.67 -10.00 11.50
N ILE A 132 3.19 -9.22 10.56
CA ILE A 132 2.50 -8.77 9.36
C ILE A 132 3.26 -9.30 8.15
N ARG A 133 2.54 -9.99 7.27
CA ARG A 133 3.07 -10.53 6.03
C ARG A 133 2.13 -10.16 4.89
N PRO A 134 2.66 -9.92 3.68
CA PRO A 134 1.79 -9.65 2.54
C PRO A 134 1.12 -10.94 2.06
N ASP A 135 -0.14 -10.81 1.66
CA ASP A 135 -0.83 -11.87 0.93
C ASP A 135 -0.37 -11.90 -0.53
N PHE A 136 -0.01 -10.73 -1.06
CA PHE A 136 0.49 -10.56 -2.42
C PHE A 136 1.68 -9.60 -2.42
N ALA A 137 2.75 -9.99 -3.09
CA ALA A 137 3.93 -9.14 -3.28
C ALA A 137 4.39 -9.21 -4.73
N GLY A 138 4.68 -8.05 -5.32
CA GLY A 138 5.21 -7.99 -6.68
C GLY A 138 6.67 -8.43 -6.74
N LEU A 139 7.45 -8.05 -5.74
CA LEU A 139 8.86 -8.36 -5.61
C LEU A 139 9.20 -8.61 -4.15
N THR A 140 9.99 -9.65 -3.89
CA THR A 140 10.53 -9.92 -2.55
C THR A 140 12.05 -9.89 -2.64
N LEU A 141 12.68 -9.04 -1.83
CA LEU A 141 14.14 -8.96 -1.77
C LEU A 141 14.58 -8.47 -0.40
N SER A 142 15.82 -8.83 -0.04
CA SER A 142 16.46 -8.31 1.18
C SER A 142 17.31 -7.10 0.84
N VAL A 143 17.20 -6.07 1.67
CA VAL A 143 17.97 -4.83 1.53
C VAL A 143 18.57 -4.50 2.90
N PRO A 144 19.85 -4.08 2.98
CA PRO A 144 20.42 -3.66 4.24
C PRO A 144 19.64 -2.53 4.90
N ASP A 145 19.64 -2.49 6.24
CA ASP A 145 18.83 -1.52 7.00
C ASP A 145 19.16 -0.06 6.68
N HIS A 146 20.39 0.21 6.26
CA HIS A 146 20.81 1.58 5.91
C HIS A 146 20.36 2.02 4.52
N GLN A 147 19.80 1.12 3.71
CA GLN A 147 19.26 1.44 2.40
C GLN A 147 17.75 1.47 2.42
N ASN A 148 17.19 2.36 1.62
CA ASN A 148 15.75 2.49 1.44
C ASN A 148 15.36 2.15 0.01
N ILE A 149 14.19 1.55 -0.13
CA ILE A 149 13.55 1.37 -1.42
C ILE A 149 12.47 2.46 -1.54
N ASN A 150 12.56 3.25 -2.58
CA ASN A 150 11.62 4.35 -2.82
C ASN A 150 10.87 4.14 -4.12
N LEU A 151 9.57 4.40 -4.08
CA LEU A 151 8.74 4.50 -5.28
C LEU A 151 8.54 5.97 -5.60
N SER A 152 8.85 6.36 -6.82
CA SER A 152 8.70 7.73 -7.31
C SER A 152 7.77 7.74 -8.52
N ARG A 153 7.04 8.85 -8.69
CA ARG A 153 6.21 9.08 -9.87
C ARG A 153 6.79 10.24 -10.66
N LEU A 154 7.10 9.97 -11.93
CA LEU A 154 7.60 10.98 -12.86
C LEU A 154 6.46 11.88 -13.36
N ASP A 155 6.81 13.01 -13.98
CA ASP A 155 5.84 13.97 -14.50
C ASP A 155 4.90 13.36 -15.55
N ASP A 156 5.37 12.36 -16.31
CA ASP A 156 4.57 11.64 -17.29
C ASP A 156 3.70 10.53 -16.69
N GLY A 157 3.76 10.33 -15.38
CA GLY A 157 3.01 9.34 -14.66
C GLY A 157 3.69 7.99 -14.48
N HIS A 158 4.87 7.76 -15.05
CA HIS A 158 5.63 6.53 -14.84
C HIS A 158 6.07 6.38 -13.38
N LEU A 159 5.98 5.14 -12.88
CA LEU A 159 6.46 4.79 -11.55
C LEU A 159 7.85 4.15 -11.66
N ILE A 160 8.75 4.56 -10.78
CA ILE A 160 10.13 4.06 -10.75
C ILE A 160 10.50 3.63 -9.34
N LEU A 161 11.12 2.46 -9.21
CA LEU A 161 11.76 1.99 -7.98
C LEU A 161 13.23 2.36 -7.97
N SER A 162 13.69 2.85 -6.82
CA SER A 162 15.10 3.19 -6.62
C SER A 162 15.58 2.79 -5.24
N LEU A 163 16.88 2.54 -5.13
CA LEU A 163 17.58 2.35 -3.86
C LEU A 163 18.25 3.67 -3.45
N ALA A 164 18.09 4.00 -2.18
CA ALA A 164 18.73 5.20 -1.62
C ALA A 164 19.41 4.93 -0.28
#